data_296059cb61d3519a235969f2a3919cee
#
_entry.id   296059cb61d3519a235969f2a3919cee
#
_cell.length_a   1.000
_cell.length_b   1.000
_cell.length_c   1.000
_cell.angle_alpha   90.00
_cell.angle_beta   90.00
_cell.angle_gamma   90.00
#
_symmetry.space_group_name_H-M   'P 1'
#
loop_
_entity.id
_entity.type
_entity.pdbx_description
1 polymer ?
#
loop_
_entity_poly.entity_id
_entity_poly.type
_entity_poly.pdbx_seq_one_letter_code
_entity_poly.pdbx_strand_id
1 'polypeptide(L)' 'MSNTTKQALEASLKKVMLQKPLDKITISDLTSDCVITTMGVYYYFKDIYDLVEWYCLED' A
#
# COMPACT_ATOMS: atom_id res chain seq x y z
N MET A 1 8.44 2.32 -16.98
CA MET A 1 8.12 2.21 -16.40
C MET A 1 7.85 1.42 -15.48
N SER A 2 8.08 1.44 -14.63
CA SER A 2 7.91 0.49 -13.82
C SER A 2 6.94 0.69 -12.77
N ASN A 3 5.91 -0.02 -12.72
CA ASN A 3 4.93 0.02 -11.67
C ASN A 3 5.17 -1.08 -10.67
N THR A 4 6.36 -1.64 -10.66
CA THR A 4 6.65 -2.78 -9.79
C THR A 4 6.42 -2.43 -8.31
N THR A 5 6.88 -1.25 -7.89
CA THR A 5 6.71 -0.82 -6.50
C THR A 5 5.24 -0.65 -6.16
N LYS A 6 4.49 -0.02 -7.05
CA LYS A 6 3.07 0.18 -6.82
C LYS A 6 2.32 -1.14 -6.81
N GLN A 7 2.70 -2.06 -7.69
CA GLN A 7 2.07 -3.37 -7.73
C GLN A 7 2.36 -4.16 -6.45
N ALA A 8 3.58 -4.04 -5.93
CA ALA A 8 3.92 -4.69 -4.68
C ALA A 8 3.11 -4.12 -3.54
N LEU A 9 2.92 -2.80 -3.52
CA LEU A 9 2.11 -2.17 -2.50
C LEU A 9 0.65 -2.58 -2.61
N GLU A 10 0.16 -2.69 -3.83
CA GLU A 10 -1.22 -3.13 -4.06
C GLU A 10 -1.42 -4.55 -3.52
N ALA A 11 -0.49 -5.43 -3.80
CA ALA A 11 -0.59 -6.80 -3.34
C ALA A 11 -0.54 -6.88 -1.82
N SER A 12 0.34 -6.09 -1.20
CA SER A 12 0.43 -6.03 0.25
C SER A 12 -0.85 -5.48 0.86
N LEU A 13 -1.41 -4.44 0.26
CA LEU A 13 -2.64 -3.85 0.75
C LEU A 13 -3.77 -4.87 0.70
N LYS A 14 -3.89 -5.57 -0.41
CA LYS A 14 -4.90 -6.59 -0.58
C LYS A 14 -4.79 -7.66 0.50
N LYS A 15 -3.57 -8.09 0.77
CA LYS A 15 -3.31 -9.12 1.75
C LYS A 15 -3.65 -8.64 3.16
N VAL A 16 -3.27 -7.41 3.49
CA VAL A 16 -3.53 -6.87 4.82
C VAL A 16 -5.03 -6.62 5.01
N MET A 17 -5.73 -6.23 3.96
CA MET A 17 -7.16 -6.00 4.04
C MET A 17 -7.95 -7.26 4.35
N LEU A 18 -7.37 -8.42 4.10
CA LEU A 18 -8.00 -9.68 4.46
C LEU A 18 -7.86 -9.96 5.96
N GLN A 19 -6.93 -9.29 6.62
CA GLN A 19 -6.66 -9.53 8.02
C GLN A 19 -7.19 -8.42 8.92
N LYS A 20 -7.24 -7.19 8.41
CA LYS A 20 -7.64 -6.03 9.19
C LYS A 20 -8.61 -5.15 8.42
N PRO A 21 -9.50 -4.46 9.13
CA PRO A 21 -10.34 -3.47 8.48
C PRO A 21 -9.50 -2.29 8.00
N LEU A 22 -10.00 -1.58 7.02
CA LEU A 22 -9.26 -0.51 6.37
C LEU A 22 -8.79 0.57 7.35
N ASP A 23 -9.64 0.95 8.29
CA ASP A 23 -9.28 2.01 9.21
C ASP A 23 -8.25 1.58 10.26
N LYS A 24 -7.88 0.31 10.28
CA LYS A 24 -6.84 -0.18 11.17
C LYS A 24 -5.52 -0.43 10.44
N ILE A 25 -5.52 -0.27 9.13
CA ILE A 25 -4.33 -0.51 8.33
C ILE A 25 -3.45 0.74 8.35
N THR A 26 -2.14 0.54 8.52
CA THR A 26 -1.18 1.64 8.47
C THR A 26 -0.13 1.33 7.41
N ILE A 27 0.64 2.34 7.05
CA ILE A 27 1.72 2.16 6.09
C ILE A 27 2.76 1.18 6.66
N SER A 28 2.93 1.20 7.96
CA SER A 28 3.85 0.28 8.61
C SER A 28 3.45 -1.17 8.41
N ASP A 29 2.15 -1.43 8.37
CA ASP A 29 1.66 -2.78 8.11
C ASP A 29 2.05 -3.24 6.72
N LEU A 30 2.01 -2.35 5.76
CA LEU A 30 2.36 -2.66 4.39
C LEU A 30 3.86 -2.87 4.23
N THR A 31 4.65 -1.97 4.78
CA THR A 31 6.11 -2.06 4.64
C THR A 31 6.68 -3.23 5.41
N SER A 32 5.97 -3.70 6.42
CA SER A 32 6.38 -4.87 7.16
C SER A 32 6.24 -6.14 6.33
N ASP A 33 5.27 -6.15 5.43
CA ASP A 33 5.01 -7.30 4.59
C ASP A 33 5.81 -7.26 3.28
N CYS A 34 6.25 -6.08 2.90
CA CYS A 34 6.86 -5.86 1.60
C CYS A 34 8.27 -5.31 1.82
N VAL A 35 9.16 -5.47 0.88
CA VAL A 35 10.54 -5.00 1.04
C VAL A 35 10.68 -3.50 0.81
N ILE A 36 9.60 -2.81 0.61
CA ILE A 36 9.61 -1.38 0.36
C ILE A 36 9.65 -0.64 1.69
N THR A 37 10.47 0.39 1.78
CA THR A 37 10.58 1.18 3.00
C THR A 37 9.41 2.16 3.11
N THR A 38 9.21 2.67 4.32
CA THR A 38 8.18 3.68 4.55
C THR A 38 8.41 4.91 3.68
N MET A 39 9.66 5.30 3.52
CA MET A 39 9.98 6.44 2.67
C MET A 39 9.62 6.17 1.21
N GLY A 40 9.78 4.94 0.77
CA GLY A 40 9.40 4.55 -0.58
C GLY A 40 7.92 4.70 -0.81
N VAL A 41 7.11 4.36 0.18
CA VAL A 41 5.67 4.53 0.08
C VAL A 41 5.31 6.01 -0.02
N TYR A 42 5.89 6.83 0.84
CA TYR A 42 5.59 8.27 0.84
C TYR A 42 6.08 8.96 -0.42
N TYR A 43 7.00 8.35 -1.13
CA TYR A 43 7.45 8.88 -2.40
C TYR A 43 6.32 8.84 -3.45
N TYR A 44 5.49 7.81 -3.39
CA TYR A 44 4.40 7.64 -4.34
C TYR A 44 3.05 8.12 -3.81
N PHE A 45 2.85 8.01 -2.51
CA PHE A 45 1.56 8.31 -1.90
C PHE A 45 1.76 9.13 -0.63
N LYS A 46 0.85 10.06 -0.38
CA LYS A 46 0.94 10.89 0.80
C LYS A 46 0.71 10.07 2.07
N ASP A 47 -0.29 9.20 2.01
CA ASP A 47 -0.62 8.37 3.16
C ASP A 47 -1.39 7.15 2.66
N ILE A 48 -1.87 6.37 3.62
CA ILE A 48 -2.54 5.12 3.31
C ILE A 48 -3.81 5.36 2.50
N TYR A 49 -4.49 6.47 2.71
CA TYR A 49 -5.74 6.75 2.01
C TYR A 49 -5.49 7.06 0.54
N ASP A 50 -4.37 7.69 0.24
CA ASP A 50 -3.97 7.93 -1.14
C ASP A 50 -3.77 6.61 -1.86
N LEU A 51 -3.10 5.68 -1.19
CA LEU A 51 -2.84 4.36 -1.76
C LEU A 51 -4.16 3.61 -1.98
N VAL A 52 -5.06 3.68 -1.02
CA VAL A 52 -6.35 3.01 -1.13
C VAL A 52 -7.16 3.60 -2.28
N GLU A 53 -7.13 4.90 -2.43
CA GLU A 53 -7.83 5.56 -3.51
C GLU A 53 -7.28 5.10 -4.86
N TRP A 54 -5.97 5.06 -4.98
CA TRP A 54 -5.33 4.59 -6.20
C TRP A 54 -5.73 3.14 -6.49
N TYR A 55 -5.72 2.32 -5.46
CA TYR A 55 -6.08 0.91 -5.60
C TYR A 55 -7.50 0.74 -6.10
N CYS A 56 -8.41 1.53 -5.57
CA CYS A 56 -9.81 1.47 -5.99
C CYS A 56 -9.99 1.94 -7.42
N LEU A 57 -9.24 2.97 -7.82
CA LEU A 57 -9.35 3.50 -9.17
C LEU A 57 -8.75 2.55 -10.20
N GLU A 58 -7.68 1.88 -9.83
CA GLU A 58 -7.05 0.94 -10.75
C GLU A 58 -7.86 -0.33 -10.93
N ASP A 59 -8.61 -0.67 -9.92
CA ASP A 59 -9.42 -1.85 -9.98
C ASP A 59 -10.73 -1.56 -10.72
#